data_f0b0576c12a6cb5c786ea06b781c3adf
#
_entry.id   f0b0576c12a6cb5c786ea06b781c3adf
#
_cell.length_a   1.000
_cell.length_b   1.000
_cell.length_c   1.000
_cell.angle_alpha   90.00
_cell.angle_beta   90.00
_cell.angle_gamma   90.00
#
_symmetry.space_group_name_H-M   'P 1'
#
loop_
_entity.id
_entity.type
_entity.pdbx_description
1 polymer ?
#
loop_
_entity_poly.entity_id
_entity_poly.type
_entity_poly.pdbx_seq_one_letter_code
_entity_poly.pdbx_strand_id
1 'polypeptide(L)'
;EQLTLNHEFETLKSQVNPHFLFNCFNTLSSLISEDRKQAEGFLNELSKVYRYLLRNNEDGLSTVQTELKFIESYYTLLRTRHGDAVELKIEVDKKYEHYLLPSLSLQLLVENAVKHNVLSKNKPLVIDIFTTAGKKLVITNNIQLRSVKAPSNKIGLENIKAKYELLRNEMPQVLKDAKTFTVVLPLIWNKKTESQLIIKEKENLIKTEV
;
A
#
# COMPACT_ATOMS: atom_id res chain seq x y z
N GLU A 1 13.42 -4.24 29.91
CA GLU A 1 12.37 -3.22 29.63
C GLU A 1 12.89 -2.07 28.75
N GLN A 2 14.01 -1.43 29.09
CA GLN A 2 14.56 -0.30 28.33
C GLN A 2 15.08 -0.69 26.93
N LEU A 3 15.63 -1.89 26.77
CA LEU A 3 16.05 -2.47 25.49
C LEU A 3 14.86 -2.81 24.59
N THR A 4 13.76 -3.29 25.17
CA THR A 4 12.53 -3.60 24.43
C THR A 4 11.87 -2.32 23.94
N LEU A 5 11.80 -1.29 24.80
CA LEU A 5 11.24 0.02 24.47
C LEU A 5 12.03 0.74 23.35
N ASN A 6 13.35 0.66 23.40
CA ASN A 6 14.21 1.21 22.36
C ASN A 6 14.07 0.44 21.03
N HIS A 7 13.89 -0.87 21.07
CA HIS A 7 13.67 -1.68 19.87
C HIS A 7 12.29 -1.39 19.24
N GLU A 8 11.25 -1.23 20.06
CA GLU A 8 9.93 -0.81 19.61
C GLU A 8 9.95 0.61 19.05
N PHE A 9 10.67 1.54 19.67
CA PHE A 9 10.82 2.90 19.18
C PHE A 9 11.60 2.98 17.88
N GLU A 10 12.69 2.25 17.71
CA GLU A 10 13.44 2.17 16.44
C GLU A 10 12.63 1.47 15.34
N THR A 11 11.82 0.48 15.68
CA THR A 11 10.90 -0.20 14.77
C THR A 11 9.79 0.76 14.32
N LEU A 12 9.19 1.53 15.24
CA LEU A 12 8.22 2.59 14.94
C LEU A 12 8.83 3.69 14.05
N LYS A 13 10.05 4.12 14.36
CA LYS A 13 10.79 5.13 13.60
C LYS A 13 11.14 4.66 12.18
N SER A 14 11.44 3.38 12.00
CA SER A 14 11.75 2.79 10.69
C SER A 14 10.51 2.62 9.79
N GLN A 15 9.31 2.52 10.38
CA GLN A 15 8.05 2.39 9.64
C GLN A 15 7.55 3.73 9.09
N VAL A 16 7.91 4.83 9.74
CA VAL A 16 7.66 6.18 9.24
C VAL A 16 8.87 6.58 8.39
N ASN A 17 8.75 6.54 7.07
CA ASN A 17 9.80 7.04 6.19
C ASN A 17 10.01 8.55 6.47
N PRO A 18 11.12 8.97 7.15
CA PRO A 18 11.31 10.37 7.54
C PRO A 18 11.33 11.31 6.33
N HIS A 19 11.88 10.85 5.22
CA HIS A 19 11.94 11.61 3.98
C HIS A 19 10.53 11.83 3.37
N PHE A 20 9.65 10.85 3.44
CA PHE A 20 8.24 11.01 3.04
C PHE A 20 7.55 12.05 3.92
N LEU A 21 7.75 11.99 5.24
CA LEU A 21 7.17 12.94 6.18
C LEU A 21 7.63 14.37 5.94
N PHE A 22 8.95 14.60 5.78
CA PHE A 22 9.49 15.92 5.45
C PHE A 22 8.92 16.47 4.14
N ASN A 23 8.78 15.61 3.14
CA ASN A 23 8.18 16.00 1.87
C ASN A 23 6.70 16.39 2.02
N CYS A 24 5.94 15.67 2.85
CA CYS A 24 4.55 16.00 3.15
C CYS A 24 4.45 17.36 3.87
N PHE A 25 5.32 17.64 4.83
CA PHE A 25 5.34 18.93 5.52
C PHE A 25 5.69 20.09 4.59
N ASN A 26 6.67 19.92 3.69
CA ASN A 26 7.02 20.92 2.69
C ASN A 26 5.83 21.23 1.76
N THR A 27 5.16 20.17 1.26
CA THR A 27 3.97 20.31 0.42
C THR A 27 2.84 21.03 1.19
N LEU A 28 2.58 20.63 2.43
CA LEU A 28 1.56 21.25 3.27
C LEU A 28 1.87 22.74 3.52
N SER A 29 3.13 23.08 3.79
CA SER A 29 3.55 24.46 4.00
C SER A 29 3.29 25.35 2.78
N SER A 30 3.58 24.85 1.57
CA SER A 30 3.23 25.58 0.33
C SER A 30 1.72 25.75 0.17
N LEU A 31 0.96 24.66 0.37
CA LEU A 31 -0.50 24.69 0.24
C LEU A 31 -1.19 25.65 1.22
N ILE A 32 -0.68 25.78 2.45
CA ILE A 32 -1.24 26.72 3.43
C ILE A 32 -1.22 28.17 2.90
N SER A 33 -0.18 28.52 2.14
CA SER A 33 -0.03 29.85 1.57
C SER A 33 -0.79 30.05 0.25
N GLU A 34 -1.03 28.97 -0.49
CA GLU A 34 -1.60 29.01 -1.85
C GLU A 34 -3.09 28.68 -1.87
N ASP A 35 -3.52 27.63 -1.18
CA ASP A 35 -4.90 27.14 -1.17
C ASP A 35 -5.22 26.42 0.15
N ARG A 36 -5.87 27.12 1.04
CA ARG A 36 -6.27 26.61 2.36
C ARG A 36 -7.12 25.34 2.27
N LYS A 37 -8.03 25.26 1.31
CA LYS A 37 -8.92 24.09 1.16
C LYS A 37 -8.15 22.86 0.74
N GLN A 38 -7.20 23.01 -0.17
CA GLN A 38 -6.29 21.94 -0.55
C GLN A 38 -5.38 21.53 0.62
N ALA A 39 -4.87 22.48 1.40
CA ALA A 39 -4.07 22.19 2.59
C ALA A 39 -4.85 21.36 3.62
N GLU A 40 -6.10 21.71 3.90
CA GLU A 40 -6.98 20.95 4.80
C GLU A 40 -7.25 19.53 4.27
N GLY A 41 -7.52 19.37 2.97
CA GLY A 41 -7.68 18.08 2.32
C GLY A 41 -6.42 17.19 2.40
N PHE A 42 -5.26 17.80 2.12
CA PHE A 42 -3.97 17.13 2.21
C PHE A 42 -3.67 16.64 3.64
N LEU A 43 -3.91 17.50 4.65
CA LEU A 43 -3.73 17.13 6.05
C LEU A 43 -4.64 15.98 6.48
N ASN A 44 -5.89 15.95 5.99
CA ASN A 44 -6.83 14.88 6.27
C ASN A 44 -6.33 13.53 5.69
N GLU A 45 -5.86 13.51 4.45
CA GLU A 45 -5.29 12.29 3.85
C GLU A 45 -4.01 11.86 4.56
N LEU A 46 -3.13 12.81 4.91
CA LEU A 46 -1.92 12.54 5.68
C LEU A 46 -2.26 11.89 7.04
N SER A 47 -3.28 12.40 7.73
CA SER A 47 -3.76 11.84 9.00
C SER A 47 -4.30 10.42 8.86
N LYS A 48 -4.97 10.07 7.75
CA LYS A 48 -5.43 8.70 7.46
C LYS A 48 -4.25 7.76 7.25
N VAL A 49 -3.27 8.19 6.45
CA VAL A 49 -2.03 7.43 6.19
C VAL A 49 -1.31 7.13 7.49
N TYR A 50 -1.09 8.14 8.34
CA TYR A 50 -0.39 7.93 9.61
C TYR A 50 -1.15 7.04 10.58
N ARG A 51 -2.47 7.20 10.71
CA ARG A 51 -3.29 6.30 11.54
C ARG A 51 -3.19 4.85 11.09
N TYR A 52 -3.14 4.62 9.80
CA TYR A 52 -2.96 3.27 9.28
C TYR A 52 -1.59 2.71 9.65
N LEU A 53 -0.52 3.48 9.44
CA LEU A 53 0.84 3.09 9.79
C LEU A 53 1.01 2.75 11.27
N LEU A 54 0.33 3.47 12.15
CA LEU A 54 0.41 3.24 13.60
C LEU A 54 -0.42 2.04 14.07
N ARG A 55 -1.50 1.67 13.38
CA ARG A 55 -2.42 0.58 13.80
C ARG A 55 -2.01 -0.82 13.34
N ASN A 56 -1.27 -0.93 12.25
CA ASN A 56 -1.06 -2.23 11.58
C ASN A 56 0.16 -3.02 12.06
N ASN A 57 0.62 -2.81 13.29
CA ASN A 57 1.84 -3.44 13.81
C ASN A 57 1.62 -4.78 14.50
N GLU A 58 0.40 -5.10 14.94
CA GLU A 58 0.19 -6.24 15.85
C GLU A 58 0.05 -7.58 15.12
N ASP A 59 -0.68 -7.66 14.01
CA ASP A 59 -0.97 -8.95 13.34
C ASP A 59 -0.14 -9.21 12.07
N GLY A 60 0.57 -8.23 11.54
CA GLY A 60 1.36 -8.35 10.33
C GLY A 60 0.57 -8.62 9.03
N LEU A 61 -0.76 -8.77 9.11
CA LEU A 61 -1.69 -9.00 8.00
C LEU A 61 -2.75 -7.92 7.92
N SER A 62 -3.20 -7.62 6.71
CA SER A 62 -4.27 -6.68 6.42
C SER A 62 -5.20 -7.23 5.35
N THR A 63 -6.47 -6.79 5.32
CA THR A 63 -7.35 -7.14 4.21
C THR A 63 -6.99 -6.34 2.96
N VAL A 64 -7.27 -6.92 1.79
CA VAL A 64 -7.10 -6.22 0.50
C VAL A 64 -7.84 -4.89 0.52
N GLN A 65 -9.09 -4.86 1.01
CA GLN A 65 -9.87 -3.63 1.13
C GLN A 65 -9.16 -2.55 1.96
N THR A 66 -8.56 -2.95 3.08
CA THR A 66 -7.87 -2.00 3.98
C THR A 66 -6.59 -1.46 3.34
N GLU A 67 -5.81 -2.32 2.67
CA GLU A 67 -4.63 -1.91 1.89
C GLU A 67 -5.00 -0.97 0.74
N LEU A 68 -6.11 -1.24 0.02
CA LEU A 68 -6.57 -0.37 -1.06
C LEU A 68 -6.97 1.02 -0.55
N LYS A 69 -7.77 1.10 0.52
CA LYS A 69 -8.12 2.38 1.15
C LYS A 69 -6.91 3.18 1.59
N PHE A 70 -5.91 2.49 2.12
CA PHE A 70 -4.65 3.13 2.49
C PHE A 70 -3.91 3.65 1.27
N ILE A 71 -3.78 2.82 0.21
CA ILE A 71 -3.03 3.22 -0.99
C ILE A 71 -3.71 4.35 -1.76
N GLU A 72 -5.04 4.45 -1.74
CA GLU A 72 -5.79 5.58 -2.30
C GLU A 72 -5.45 6.90 -1.59
N SER A 73 -5.43 6.90 -0.24
CA SER A 73 -5.00 8.07 0.54
C SER A 73 -3.53 8.42 0.29
N TYR A 74 -2.66 7.41 0.24
CA TYR A 74 -1.24 7.58 -0.06
C TYR A 74 -1.02 8.15 -1.47
N TYR A 75 -1.75 7.65 -2.45
CA TYR A 75 -1.71 8.15 -3.83
C TYR A 75 -2.18 9.60 -3.92
N THR A 76 -3.21 10.00 -3.17
CA THR A 76 -3.67 11.40 -3.11
C THR A 76 -2.54 12.31 -2.66
N LEU A 77 -1.74 11.92 -1.65
CA LEU A 77 -0.56 12.67 -1.22
C LEU A 77 0.52 12.74 -2.32
N LEU A 78 0.79 11.62 -3.00
CA LEU A 78 1.73 11.57 -4.12
C LEU A 78 1.28 12.46 -5.27
N ARG A 79 0.00 12.43 -5.64
CA ARG A 79 -0.57 13.22 -6.73
C ARG A 79 -0.52 14.71 -6.44
N THR A 80 -0.80 15.13 -5.21
CA THR A 80 -0.67 16.53 -4.79
C THR A 80 0.75 17.04 -5.01
N ARG A 81 1.76 16.20 -4.79
CA ARG A 81 3.17 16.56 -4.94
C ARG A 81 3.68 16.48 -6.37
N HIS A 82 3.28 15.44 -7.10
CA HIS A 82 3.85 15.10 -8.42
C HIS A 82 2.90 15.41 -9.58
N GLY A 83 1.66 15.79 -9.29
CA GLY A 83 0.64 16.04 -10.30
C GLY A 83 0.37 14.80 -11.16
N ASP A 84 0.20 15.04 -12.45
CA ASP A 84 -0.09 13.98 -13.43
C ASP A 84 1.15 13.17 -13.86
N ALA A 85 2.27 13.31 -13.16
CA ALA A 85 3.47 12.49 -13.40
C ALA A 85 3.37 11.07 -12.80
N VAL A 86 2.35 10.79 -11.99
CA VAL A 86 2.05 9.47 -11.41
C VAL A 86 0.56 9.17 -11.59
N GLU A 87 0.26 8.02 -12.16
CA GLU A 87 -1.10 7.50 -12.33
C GLU A 87 -1.25 6.18 -11.55
N LEU A 88 -2.36 6.02 -10.84
CA LEU A 88 -2.73 4.79 -10.17
C LEU A 88 -4.07 4.29 -10.73
N LYS A 89 -4.11 3.03 -11.14
CA LYS A 89 -5.32 2.34 -11.57
C LYS A 89 -5.57 1.14 -10.66
N ILE A 90 -6.81 0.98 -10.22
CA ILE A 90 -7.20 -0.11 -9.32
C ILE A 90 -8.41 -0.84 -9.93
N GLU A 91 -8.21 -2.11 -10.26
CA GLU A 91 -9.22 -3.00 -10.83
C GLU A 91 -9.28 -4.31 -10.04
N VAL A 92 -9.70 -4.22 -8.78
CA VAL A 92 -9.77 -5.35 -7.84
C VAL A 92 -11.21 -5.88 -7.77
N ASP A 93 -11.38 -7.17 -8.01
CA ASP A 93 -12.68 -7.84 -7.87
C ASP A 93 -13.10 -7.86 -6.39
N LYS A 94 -14.31 -7.37 -6.11
CA LYS A 94 -14.88 -7.25 -4.76
C LYS A 94 -14.85 -8.56 -3.95
N LYS A 95 -14.94 -9.72 -4.61
CA LYS A 95 -14.85 -11.02 -3.95
C LYS A 95 -13.52 -11.25 -3.23
N TYR A 96 -12.45 -10.52 -3.61
CA TYR A 96 -11.13 -10.64 -3.01
C TYR A 96 -10.84 -9.58 -1.94
N GLU A 97 -11.72 -8.60 -1.73
CA GLU A 97 -11.50 -7.50 -0.78
C GLU A 97 -11.28 -7.98 0.67
N HIS A 98 -11.89 -9.11 1.04
CA HIS A 98 -11.76 -9.69 2.40
C HIS A 98 -10.57 -10.64 2.57
N TYR A 99 -9.88 -10.97 1.49
CA TYR A 99 -8.65 -11.75 1.59
C TYR A 99 -7.55 -10.93 2.27
N LEU A 100 -6.57 -11.63 2.83
CA LEU A 100 -5.45 -11.05 3.55
C LEU A 100 -4.18 -11.05 2.71
N LEU A 101 -3.34 -10.08 2.99
CA LEU A 101 -1.95 -10.02 2.53
C LEU A 101 -1.11 -9.38 3.65
N PRO A 102 0.23 -9.52 3.61
CA PRO A 102 1.09 -8.83 4.57
C PRO A 102 0.87 -7.32 4.54
N SER A 103 0.67 -6.73 5.72
CA SER A 103 0.43 -5.29 5.88
C SER A 103 1.53 -4.45 5.23
N LEU A 104 1.14 -3.32 4.63
CA LEU A 104 2.00 -2.36 3.94
C LEU A 104 2.64 -2.89 2.64
N SER A 105 2.18 -4.04 2.11
CA SER A 105 2.71 -4.59 0.86
C SER A 105 2.49 -3.63 -0.32
N LEU A 106 1.28 -3.07 -0.46
CA LEU A 106 0.98 -2.13 -1.55
C LEU A 106 1.80 -0.84 -1.43
N GLN A 107 1.95 -0.29 -0.21
CA GLN A 107 2.79 0.89 0.00
C GLN A 107 4.23 0.65 -0.45
N LEU A 108 4.83 -0.44 0.02
CA LEU A 108 6.22 -0.77 -0.31
C LEU A 108 6.44 -0.88 -1.83
N LEU A 109 5.49 -1.47 -2.55
CA LEU A 109 5.57 -1.64 -3.99
C LEU A 109 5.35 -0.33 -4.75
N VAL A 110 4.39 0.50 -4.34
CA VAL A 110 4.16 1.83 -4.92
C VAL A 110 5.34 2.76 -4.62
N GLU A 111 5.86 2.75 -3.41
CA GLU A 111 7.04 3.52 -3.03
C GLU A 111 8.28 3.11 -3.85
N ASN A 112 8.48 1.82 -4.06
CA ASN A 112 9.53 1.30 -4.93
C ASN A 112 9.38 1.78 -6.38
N ALA A 113 8.17 1.75 -6.93
CA ALA A 113 7.90 2.24 -8.27
C ALA A 113 8.25 3.74 -8.40
N VAL A 114 7.83 4.57 -7.46
CA VAL A 114 8.13 6.02 -7.42
C VAL A 114 9.63 6.28 -7.24
N LYS A 115 10.29 5.53 -6.38
CA LYS A 115 11.72 5.70 -6.06
C LYS A 115 12.62 5.37 -7.24
N HIS A 116 12.30 4.33 -8.00
CA HIS A 116 13.19 3.80 -9.04
C HIS A 116 12.91 4.35 -10.44
N ASN A 117 11.83 5.09 -10.63
CA ASN A 117 11.45 5.63 -11.93
C ASN A 117 11.53 7.15 -12.00
N VAL A 118 11.72 7.68 -13.21
CA VAL A 118 11.58 9.10 -13.51
C VAL A 118 10.09 9.44 -13.49
N LEU A 119 9.75 10.55 -12.85
CA LEU A 119 8.40 11.08 -12.84
C LEU A 119 8.32 12.27 -13.81
N SER A 120 7.53 12.15 -14.85
CA SER A 120 7.36 13.18 -15.86
C SER A 120 5.91 13.24 -16.32
N LYS A 121 5.36 14.45 -16.48
CA LYS A 121 4.00 14.65 -17.00
C LYS A 121 3.84 14.16 -18.45
N ASN A 122 4.91 14.28 -19.25
CA ASN A 122 4.87 13.84 -20.66
C ASN A 122 4.91 12.32 -20.79
N LYS A 123 5.40 11.61 -19.78
CA LYS A 123 5.44 10.16 -19.72
C LYS A 123 5.21 9.75 -18.26
N PRO A 124 3.96 9.61 -17.82
CA PRO A 124 3.64 9.30 -16.46
C PRO A 124 4.16 7.93 -16.01
N LEU A 125 4.49 7.81 -14.74
CA LEU A 125 4.62 6.52 -14.09
C LEU A 125 3.20 5.97 -13.86
N VAL A 126 2.85 4.90 -14.55
CA VAL A 126 1.55 4.23 -14.41
C VAL A 126 1.73 3.01 -13.52
N ILE A 127 0.93 2.93 -12.48
CA ILE A 127 0.89 1.81 -11.53
C ILE A 127 -0.50 1.20 -11.62
N ASP A 128 -0.57 -0.07 -12.01
CA ASP A 128 -1.82 -0.82 -12.09
C ASP A 128 -1.88 -1.86 -10.97
N ILE A 129 -2.98 -1.90 -10.22
CA ILE A 129 -3.26 -2.87 -9.16
C ILE A 129 -4.54 -3.60 -9.54
N PHE A 130 -4.45 -4.90 -9.76
CA PHE A 130 -5.61 -5.69 -10.19
C PHE A 130 -5.56 -7.12 -9.66
N THR A 131 -6.69 -7.78 -9.66
CA THR A 131 -6.79 -9.20 -9.29
C THR A 131 -6.88 -10.08 -10.52
N THR A 132 -6.30 -11.28 -10.43
CA THR A 132 -6.41 -12.32 -11.45
C THR A 132 -7.07 -13.58 -10.88
N ALA A 133 -7.43 -14.51 -11.76
CA ALA A 133 -7.86 -15.83 -11.35
C ALA A 133 -6.80 -16.50 -10.45
N GLY A 134 -7.25 -17.35 -9.52
CA GLY A 134 -6.33 -18.05 -8.60
C GLY A 134 -5.96 -17.25 -7.35
N LYS A 135 -6.77 -16.27 -6.95
CA LYS A 135 -6.59 -15.50 -5.69
C LYS A 135 -5.25 -14.77 -5.66
N LYS A 136 -4.94 -14.03 -6.70
CA LYS A 136 -3.68 -13.28 -6.81
C LYS A 136 -3.97 -11.80 -7.00
N LEU A 137 -3.22 -10.96 -6.29
CA LEU A 137 -3.17 -9.51 -6.46
C LEU A 137 -1.90 -9.17 -7.24
N VAL A 138 -2.08 -8.48 -8.36
CA VAL A 138 -0.98 -8.09 -9.24
C VAL A 138 -0.76 -6.61 -9.13
N ILE A 139 0.48 -6.22 -8.94
CA ILE A 139 0.93 -4.83 -8.95
C ILE A 139 1.97 -4.71 -10.05
N THR A 140 1.70 -3.89 -11.04
CA THR A 140 2.64 -3.66 -12.15
C THR A 140 2.86 -2.18 -12.39
N ASN A 141 4.05 -1.82 -12.83
CA ASN A 141 4.35 -0.47 -13.28
C ASN A 141 5.23 -0.46 -14.53
N ASN A 142 5.11 0.59 -15.33
CA ASN A 142 6.04 0.85 -16.43
C ASN A 142 7.43 1.23 -15.88
N ILE A 143 8.48 0.88 -16.62
CA ILE A 143 9.86 1.18 -16.24
C ILE A 143 10.35 2.43 -16.98
N GLN A 144 10.82 3.41 -16.20
CA GLN A 144 11.43 4.64 -16.66
C GLN A 144 12.67 4.92 -15.80
N LEU A 145 13.73 4.13 -16.02
CA LEU A 145 14.91 4.14 -15.14
C LEU A 145 15.54 5.54 -15.06
N ARG A 146 15.88 5.92 -13.84
CA ARG A 146 16.70 7.10 -13.59
C ARG A 146 18.13 6.86 -14.07
N SER A 147 18.77 7.87 -14.64
CA SER A 147 20.19 7.84 -15.04
C SER A 147 21.11 7.58 -13.86
N VAL A 148 20.77 8.07 -12.67
CA VAL A 148 21.44 7.75 -11.41
C VAL A 148 20.61 6.72 -10.67
N LYS A 149 21.15 5.53 -10.48
CA LYS A 149 20.50 4.48 -9.68
C LYS A 149 20.33 4.98 -8.25
N ALA A 150 19.10 5.18 -7.80
CA ALA A 150 18.84 5.34 -6.38
C ALA A 150 19.38 4.11 -5.64
N PRO A 151 20.03 4.27 -4.48
CA PRO A 151 20.47 3.12 -3.69
C PRO A 151 19.28 2.19 -3.46
N SER A 152 19.32 1.02 -4.09
CA SER A 152 18.27 0.03 -3.96
C SER A 152 18.49 -0.72 -2.65
N ASN A 153 17.88 -0.25 -1.60
CA ASN A 153 17.62 -1.13 -0.49
C ASN A 153 16.58 -2.15 -1.00
N LYS A 154 17.01 -3.35 -1.37
CA LYS A 154 16.14 -4.48 -1.72
C LYS A 154 15.21 -4.87 -0.55
N ILE A 155 15.35 -4.20 0.57
CA ILE A 155 14.71 -4.44 1.87
C ILE A 155 13.18 -4.54 1.75
N GLY A 156 12.51 -3.71 0.96
CA GLY A 156 11.04 -3.74 0.87
C GLY A 156 10.48 -5.04 0.30
N LEU A 157 11.02 -5.51 -0.83
CA LEU A 157 10.57 -6.75 -1.46
C LEU A 157 10.98 -7.99 -0.66
N GLU A 158 12.20 -7.98 -0.11
CA GLU A 158 12.68 -9.05 0.78
C GLU A 158 11.83 -9.13 2.06
N ASN A 159 11.40 -8.00 2.63
CA ASN A 159 10.48 -7.99 3.77
C ASN A 159 9.11 -8.61 3.42
N ILE A 160 8.57 -8.33 2.24
CA ILE A 160 7.33 -8.96 1.78
C ILE A 160 7.53 -10.47 1.68
N LYS A 161 8.60 -10.94 1.02
CA LYS A 161 8.91 -12.36 0.89
C LYS A 161 9.07 -13.05 2.24
N ALA A 162 9.85 -12.46 3.15
CA ALA A 162 10.06 -12.99 4.49
C ALA A 162 8.74 -13.17 5.27
N LYS A 163 7.79 -12.22 5.12
CA LYS A 163 6.47 -12.36 5.72
C LYS A 163 5.68 -13.54 5.13
N TYR A 164 5.71 -13.74 3.81
CA TYR A 164 5.07 -14.90 3.18
C TYR A 164 5.70 -16.23 3.61
N GLU A 165 7.01 -16.27 3.75
CA GLU A 165 7.75 -17.44 4.24
C GLU A 165 7.35 -17.80 5.69
N LEU A 166 7.29 -16.80 6.59
CA LEU A 166 6.82 -16.98 7.96
C LEU A 166 5.38 -17.50 8.04
N LEU A 167 4.53 -17.08 7.11
CA LEU A 167 3.14 -17.52 7.00
C LEU A 167 3.00 -18.91 6.35
N ARG A 168 4.10 -19.51 5.89
CA ARG A 168 4.12 -20.78 5.15
C ARG A 168 3.13 -20.79 3.98
N ASN A 169 3.05 -19.67 3.26
CA ASN A 169 2.16 -19.49 2.12
C ASN A 169 2.92 -19.53 0.80
N GLU A 170 2.20 -19.57 -0.33
CA GLU A 170 2.78 -19.42 -1.67
C GLU A 170 3.60 -18.12 -1.74
N MET A 171 4.80 -18.21 -2.34
CA MET A 171 5.72 -17.07 -2.39
C MET A 171 5.31 -16.07 -3.47
N PRO A 172 5.52 -14.76 -3.22
CA PRO A 172 5.35 -13.73 -4.24
C PRO A 172 6.23 -13.96 -5.45
N GLN A 173 5.69 -13.73 -6.63
CA GLN A 173 6.44 -13.81 -7.88
C GLN A 173 6.83 -12.40 -8.34
N VAL A 174 8.04 -12.24 -8.83
CA VAL A 174 8.56 -11.00 -9.38
C VAL A 174 8.94 -11.21 -10.82
N LEU A 175 8.30 -10.47 -11.71
CA LEU A 175 8.52 -10.51 -13.15
C LEU A 175 9.04 -9.13 -13.59
N LYS A 176 10.09 -9.13 -14.37
CA LYS A 176 10.67 -7.90 -14.91
C LYS A 176 11.09 -8.12 -16.34
N ASP A 177 10.60 -7.28 -17.21
CA ASP A 177 11.08 -7.17 -18.60
C ASP A 177 11.69 -5.78 -18.87
N ALA A 178 11.86 -5.44 -20.15
CA ALA A 178 12.42 -4.14 -20.56
C ALA A 178 11.48 -2.96 -20.30
N LYS A 179 10.17 -3.21 -20.17
CA LYS A 179 9.13 -2.17 -20.12
C LYS A 179 8.38 -2.13 -18.80
N THR A 180 8.24 -3.27 -18.13
CA THR A 180 7.39 -3.44 -16.95
C THR A 180 8.11 -4.13 -15.79
N PHE A 181 7.72 -3.75 -14.59
CA PHE A 181 8.06 -4.44 -13.35
C PHE A 181 6.76 -4.88 -12.69
N THR A 182 6.62 -6.18 -12.45
CA THR A 182 5.38 -6.77 -11.95
C THR A 182 5.66 -7.63 -10.72
N VAL A 183 4.84 -7.47 -9.69
CA VAL A 183 4.83 -8.31 -8.49
C VAL A 183 3.46 -8.96 -8.38
N VAL A 184 3.44 -10.28 -8.21
CA VAL A 184 2.23 -11.07 -7.99
C VAL A 184 2.21 -11.53 -6.55
N LEU A 185 1.22 -11.07 -5.78
CA LEU A 185 1.03 -11.41 -4.37
C LEU A 185 -0.08 -12.47 -4.25
N PRO A 186 0.20 -13.67 -3.72
CA PRO A 186 -0.83 -14.62 -3.37
C PRO A 186 -1.71 -14.07 -2.25
N LEU A 187 -3.02 -14.16 -2.41
CA LEU A 187 -3.97 -13.73 -1.39
C LEU A 187 -4.29 -14.87 -0.42
N ILE A 188 -4.35 -14.54 0.86
CA ILE A 188 -4.52 -15.48 1.97
C ILE A 188 -6.00 -15.45 2.38
N TRP A 189 -6.61 -16.63 2.53
CA TRP A 189 -8.00 -16.72 2.98
C TRP A 189 -8.16 -16.24 4.43
N ASN A 190 -9.15 -15.38 4.66
CA ASN A 190 -9.45 -14.86 5.99
C ASN A 190 -10.53 -15.70 6.69
N LYS A 191 -10.13 -16.65 7.50
CA LYS A 191 -11.06 -17.52 8.27
C LYS A 191 -11.99 -16.75 9.22
N LYS A 192 -11.56 -15.60 9.74
CA LYS A 192 -12.40 -14.76 10.62
C LYS A 192 -13.59 -14.16 9.87
N THR A 193 -13.41 -13.78 8.60
CA THR A 193 -14.47 -13.23 7.77
C THR A 193 -15.50 -14.28 7.39
N GLU A 194 -15.10 -15.53 7.18
CA GLU A 194 -16.01 -16.65 6.88
C GLU A 194 -17.05 -16.83 8.00
N SER A 195 -16.59 -16.84 9.26
CA SER A 195 -17.47 -16.93 10.42
C SER A 195 -18.44 -15.75 10.50
N GLN A 196 -18.01 -14.55 10.18
CA GLN A 196 -18.85 -13.34 10.18
C GLN A 196 -19.87 -13.31 9.03
N LEU A 197 -19.49 -13.81 7.85
CA LEU A 197 -20.41 -13.93 6.70
C LEU A 197 -21.52 -14.95 6.97
N ILE A 198 -21.16 -16.10 7.53
CA ILE A 198 -22.13 -17.13 7.91
C ILE A 198 -23.14 -16.61 8.96
N ILE A 199 -22.67 -15.83 9.93
CA ILE A 199 -23.54 -15.21 10.95
C ILE A 199 -24.49 -14.20 10.30
N LYS A 200 -23.99 -13.31 9.42
CA LYS A 200 -24.80 -12.34 8.70
C LYS A 200 -25.83 -12.97 7.76
N GLU A 201 -25.47 -14.03 7.07
CA GLU A 201 -26.41 -14.77 6.22
C GLU A 201 -27.54 -15.41 7.05
N LYS A 202 -27.21 -16.00 8.21
CA LYS A 202 -28.21 -16.54 9.14
C LYS A 202 -29.11 -15.46 9.72
N GLU A 203 -28.57 -14.30 10.10
CA GLU A 203 -29.38 -13.17 10.59
C GLU A 203 -30.31 -12.59 9.51
N ASN A 204 -29.89 -12.56 8.26
CA ASN A 204 -30.71 -12.10 7.15
C ASN A 204 -31.83 -13.11 6.79
N LEU A 205 -31.55 -14.40 6.85
CA LEU A 205 -32.56 -15.45 6.67
C LEU A 205 -33.67 -15.36 7.73
N ILE A 206 -33.29 -15.15 8.99
CA ILE A 206 -34.26 -15.00 10.09
C ILE A 206 -35.13 -13.73 9.93
N LYS A 207 -34.56 -12.65 9.36
CA LYS A 207 -35.34 -11.42 9.10
C LYS A 207 -36.29 -11.48 7.90
N THR A 208 -36.11 -12.46 7.02
CA THR A 208 -36.94 -12.62 5.82
C THR A 208 -38.12 -13.59 6.08
N GLU A 209 -38.12 -14.33 7.20
CA GLU A 209 -39.16 -15.26 7.60
C GLU A 209 -40.14 -14.66 8.63
N VAL A 210 -40.03 -13.37 8.96
CA VAL A 210 -40.94 -12.58 9.82
C VAL A 210 -41.59 -11.47 8.99
#